data_035bba6e459f8f048136a3f3059c5587
#
_entry.id   035bba6e459f8f048136a3f3059c5587
#
_cell.length_a   1.000
_cell.length_b   1.000
_cell.length_c   1.000
_cell.angle_alpha   90.00
_cell.angle_beta   90.00
_cell.angle_gamma   90.00
#
_symmetry.space_group_name_H-M   'P 1'
#
loop_
_entity.id
_entity.type
_entity.pdbx_description
1 polymer ?
#
loop_
_entity_poly.entity_id
_entity_poly.type
_entity_poly.pdbx_seq_one_letter_code
_entity_poly.pdbx_strand_id
1 'polypeptide(L)'
;MNLVAENLSYKPDEQFHLNEVSFKFEKGNIYTILGRTLSGKTTLLKTIAGLLTPDTGAMQFEDKDFLKVPVWERNIAMVYQQFINYPHLNVFENVAFPLKQRKVDDQLINDEVTKSLKSVGLEGYETRKIQELSGGQQL
;
A
#
# COMPACT_ATOMS: atom_id res chain seq x y z
N MET A 1 -10.36 11.25 12.24
CA MET A 1 -9.13 10.96 11.46
C MET A 1 -9.44 11.17 10.00
N ASN A 2 -8.86 12.18 9.38
CA ASN A 2 -9.07 12.51 7.97
C ASN A 2 -7.72 12.66 7.28
N LEU A 3 -7.64 12.18 6.03
CA LEU A 3 -6.56 12.51 5.12
C LEU A 3 -7.09 13.57 4.15
N VAL A 4 -6.48 14.73 4.14
CA VAL A 4 -6.86 15.86 3.28
C VAL A 4 -5.70 16.21 2.37
N ALA A 5 -5.97 16.41 1.10
CA ALA A 5 -5.02 16.91 0.13
C ALA A 5 -5.58 18.14 -0.59
N GLU A 6 -4.70 19.08 -0.84
CA GLU A 6 -5.03 20.35 -1.51
C GLU A 6 -4.05 20.62 -2.64
N ASN A 7 -4.58 20.76 -3.85
CA ASN A 7 -3.87 21.20 -5.07
C ASN A 7 -2.59 20.39 -5.36
N LEU A 8 -2.62 19.07 -5.13
CA LEU A 8 -1.48 18.20 -5.43
C LEU A 8 -1.23 18.18 -6.93
N SER A 9 -0.03 18.56 -7.33
CA SER A 9 0.42 18.45 -8.71
C SER A 9 1.72 17.65 -8.80
N TYR A 10 1.82 16.84 -9.85
CA TYR A 10 3.01 16.06 -10.17
C TYR A 10 3.19 15.97 -11.68
N LYS A 11 4.32 16.49 -12.15
CA LYS A 11 4.65 16.58 -13.57
C LYS A 11 6.07 16.05 -13.83
N PRO A 12 6.26 14.70 -13.90
CA PRO A 12 7.57 14.09 -14.08
C PRO A 12 8.19 14.34 -15.48
N ASP A 13 7.36 14.68 -16.44
CA ASP A 13 7.72 14.93 -17.84
C ASP A 13 6.92 16.12 -18.40
N GLU A 14 6.64 16.13 -19.70
CA GLU A 14 5.83 17.21 -20.30
C GLU A 14 4.34 17.15 -19.93
N GLN A 15 3.86 16.04 -19.36
CA GLN A 15 2.47 15.83 -19.01
C GLN A 15 2.27 15.77 -17.47
N PHE A 16 1.19 16.39 -17.03
CA PHE A 16 0.77 16.23 -15.63
C PHE A 16 0.22 14.82 -15.39
N HIS A 17 0.78 14.17 -14.38
CA HIS A 17 0.20 12.93 -13.82
C HIS A 17 -0.81 13.25 -12.71
N LEU A 18 -0.60 14.34 -11.96
CA LEU A 18 -1.56 14.97 -11.07
C LEU A 18 -1.59 16.45 -11.40
N ASN A 19 -2.76 17.04 -11.49
CA ASN A 19 -2.96 18.45 -11.78
C ASN A 19 -3.99 19.03 -10.81
N GLU A 20 -3.51 19.76 -9.81
CA GLU A 20 -4.31 20.44 -8.77
C GLU A 20 -5.36 19.52 -8.10
N VAL A 21 -4.96 18.27 -7.83
CA VAL A 21 -5.87 17.26 -7.25
C VAL A 21 -6.09 17.56 -5.77
N SER A 22 -7.35 17.72 -5.39
CA SER A 22 -7.76 17.91 -4.00
C SER A 22 -8.78 16.85 -3.60
N PHE A 23 -8.67 16.32 -2.37
CA PHE A 23 -9.60 15.32 -1.84
C PHE A 23 -9.64 15.36 -0.31
N LYS A 24 -10.67 14.73 0.25
CA LYS A 24 -10.78 14.45 1.67
C LYS A 24 -11.25 13.01 1.86
N PHE A 25 -10.45 12.22 2.53
CA PHE A 25 -10.78 10.85 2.93
C PHE A 25 -11.03 10.81 4.44
N GLU A 26 -12.18 10.30 4.82
CA GLU A 26 -12.60 10.19 6.21
C GLU A 26 -12.47 8.74 6.69
N LYS A 27 -12.12 8.58 7.96
CA LYS A 27 -11.99 7.26 8.59
C LYS A 27 -13.29 6.45 8.48
N GLY A 28 -13.15 5.15 8.23
CA GLY A 28 -14.26 4.20 8.19
C GLY A 28 -14.97 4.10 6.85
N ASN A 29 -14.58 4.91 5.87
CA ASN A 29 -15.15 4.88 4.53
C ASN A 29 -14.24 4.15 3.54
N ILE A 30 -14.85 3.55 2.52
CA ILE A 30 -14.16 3.02 1.34
C ILE A 30 -14.31 4.04 0.22
N TYR A 31 -13.21 4.42 -0.40
CA TYR A 31 -13.18 5.35 -1.51
C TYR A 31 -12.74 4.65 -2.80
N THR A 32 -13.44 4.90 -3.89
CA THR A 32 -13.09 4.38 -5.21
C THR A 32 -12.65 5.52 -6.11
N ILE A 33 -11.45 5.39 -6.70
CA ILE A 33 -10.90 6.34 -7.66
C ILE A 33 -11.14 5.81 -9.07
N LEU A 34 -12.03 6.47 -9.81
CA LEU A 34 -12.38 6.12 -11.18
C LEU A 34 -11.67 7.03 -12.17
N GLY A 35 -11.30 6.48 -13.31
CA GLY A 35 -10.65 7.25 -14.38
C GLY A 35 -10.04 6.33 -15.43
N ARG A 36 -9.75 6.92 -16.61
CA ARG A 36 -9.11 6.21 -17.74
C ARG A 36 -7.70 5.71 -17.35
N THR A 37 -7.17 4.78 -18.11
CA THR A 37 -5.75 4.40 -18.03
C THR A 37 -4.88 5.65 -18.21
N LEU A 38 -3.79 5.75 -17.46
CA LEU A 38 -2.89 6.91 -17.42
C LEU A 38 -3.47 8.21 -16.86
N SER A 39 -4.63 8.18 -16.19
CA SER A 39 -5.21 9.37 -15.55
C SER A 39 -4.64 9.72 -14.17
N GLY A 40 -3.49 9.16 -13.78
CA GLY A 40 -2.81 9.50 -12.52
C GLY A 40 -3.27 8.73 -11.28
N LYS A 41 -4.21 7.77 -11.38
CA LYS A 41 -4.71 7.01 -10.21
C LYS A 41 -3.59 6.35 -9.39
N THR A 42 -2.71 5.63 -10.07
CA THR A 42 -1.57 4.97 -9.41
C THR A 42 -0.57 5.99 -8.87
N THR A 43 -0.39 7.11 -9.55
CA THR A 43 0.45 8.23 -9.10
C THR A 43 -0.10 8.79 -7.79
N LEU A 44 -1.40 9.03 -7.71
CA LEU A 44 -2.06 9.50 -6.49
C LEU A 44 -1.87 8.51 -5.32
N LEU A 45 -2.12 7.21 -5.56
CA LEU A 45 -1.92 6.18 -4.53
C LEU A 45 -0.47 6.11 -4.06
N LYS A 46 0.50 6.21 -4.97
CA LYS A 46 1.93 6.26 -4.63
C LYS A 46 2.29 7.50 -3.82
N THR A 47 1.69 8.65 -4.14
CA THR A 47 1.86 9.89 -3.36
C THR A 47 1.32 9.73 -1.94
N ILE A 48 0.13 9.16 -1.78
CA ILE A 48 -0.45 8.87 -0.47
C ILE A 48 0.42 7.89 0.32
N ALA A 49 0.92 6.85 -0.33
CA ALA A 49 1.80 5.86 0.29
C ALA A 49 3.21 6.42 0.64
N GLY A 50 3.59 7.59 0.15
CA GLY A 50 4.92 8.18 0.37
C GLY A 50 6.02 7.66 -0.54
N LEU A 51 5.64 6.93 -1.59
CA LEU A 51 6.55 6.40 -2.60
C LEU A 51 6.86 7.41 -3.70
N LEU A 52 6.16 8.55 -3.68
CA LEU A 52 6.31 9.64 -4.62
C LEU A 52 6.02 10.96 -3.90
N THR A 53 6.85 11.96 -4.14
CA THR A 53 6.66 13.32 -3.64
C THR A 53 6.07 14.18 -4.75
N PRO A 54 4.93 14.86 -4.54
CA PRO A 54 4.38 15.79 -5.51
C PRO A 54 5.26 17.03 -5.64
N ASP A 55 5.16 17.72 -6.79
CA ASP A 55 5.90 18.95 -7.04
C ASP A 55 5.32 20.12 -6.25
N THR A 56 3.99 20.16 -6.14
CA THR A 56 3.26 21.20 -5.41
C THR A 56 2.03 20.63 -4.69
N GLY A 57 1.47 21.44 -3.80
CA GLY A 57 0.28 21.12 -3.02
C GLY A 57 0.63 20.73 -1.60
N ALA A 58 -0.39 20.39 -0.82
CA ALA A 58 -0.28 19.99 0.56
C ALA A 58 -1.06 18.69 0.81
N MET A 59 -0.60 17.90 1.75
CA MET A 59 -1.34 16.73 2.24
C MET A 59 -1.22 16.65 3.75
N GLN A 60 -2.33 16.55 4.43
CA GLN A 60 -2.42 16.50 5.88
C GLN A 60 -3.13 15.24 6.33
N PHE A 61 -2.58 14.60 7.35
CA PHE A 61 -3.27 13.54 8.08
C PHE A 61 -3.45 14.00 9.52
N GLU A 62 -4.70 14.26 9.88
CA GLU A 62 -5.03 15.00 11.10
C GLU A 62 -4.33 16.38 11.10
N ASP A 63 -3.53 16.68 12.09
CA ASP A 63 -2.80 17.96 12.24
C ASP A 63 -1.34 17.87 11.75
N LYS A 64 -0.96 16.77 11.06
CA LYS A 64 0.41 16.53 10.61
C LYS A 64 0.53 16.76 9.11
N ASP A 65 1.58 17.46 8.71
CA ASP A 65 2.01 17.52 7.31
C ASP A 65 2.45 16.11 6.86
N PHE A 66 1.56 15.45 6.10
CA PHE A 66 1.73 14.04 5.74
C PHE A 66 2.78 13.84 4.64
N LEU A 67 3.10 14.90 3.87
CA LEU A 67 4.18 14.83 2.87
C LEU A 67 5.56 14.72 3.54
N LYS A 68 5.71 15.24 4.75
CA LYS A 68 6.96 15.13 5.52
C LYS A 68 7.09 13.84 6.32
N VAL A 69 6.02 13.06 6.47
CA VAL A 69 6.06 11.77 7.15
C VAL A 69 6.79 10.76 6.28
N PRO A 70 7.90 10.15 6.73
CA PRO A 70 8.62 9.15 5.96
C PRO A 70 7.76 7.91 5.70
N VAL A 71 8.01 7.21 4.60
CA VAL A 71 7.17 6.08 4.13
C VAL A 71 6.99 4.99 5.20
N TRP A 72 8.04 4.70 5.96
CA TRP A 72 8.01 3.65 7.01
C TRP A 72 7.22 4.05 8.27
N GLU A 73 6.87 5.33 8.44
CA GLU A 73 6.06 5.85 9.53
C GLU A 73 4.59 6.08 9.15
N ARG A 74 4.25 6.04 7.85
CA ARG A 74 2.88 6.32 7.39
C ARG A 74 1.86 5.24 7.78
N ASN A 75 2.30 4.06 8.18
CA ASN A 75 1.44 2.92 8.50
C ASN A 75 0.35 2.64 7.44
N ILE A 76 0.75 2.67 6.17
CA ILE A 76 -0.08 2.39 5.00
C ILE A 76 0.39 1.08 4.37
N ALA A 77 -0.54 0.24 3.96
CA ALA A 77 -0.29 -0.89 3.08
C ALA A 77 -0.74 -0.55 1.66
N MET A 78 0.04 -0.93 0.66
CA MET A 78 -0.29 -0.74 -0.74
C MET A 78 -0.24 -2.09 -1.47
N VAL A 79 -1.35 -2.48 -2.08
CA VAL A 79 -1.40 -3.62 -2.99
C VAL A 79 -1.10 -3.12 -4.40
N TYR A 80 -0.03 -3.65 -4.99
CA TYR A 80 0.37 -3.27 -6.36
C TYR A 80 -0.37 -4.12 -7.39
N GLN A 81 -0.53 -3.60 -8.60
CA GLN A 81 -1.06 -4.34 -9.73
C GLN A 81 -0.12 -5.47 -10.18
N GLN A 82 1.19 -5.32 -9.95
CA GLN A 82 2.20 -6.35 -10.18
C GLN A 82 2.45 -7.12 -8.90
N PHE A 83 2.74 -8.42 -9.02
CA PHE A 83 3.09 -9.23 -7.87
C PHE A 83 4.44 -8.80 -7.30
N ILE A 84 4.45 -8.35 -6.06
CA ILE A 84 5.67 -7.98 -5.34
C ILE A 84 5.85 -8.98 -4.21
N ASN A 85 6.35 -10.15 -4.56
CA ASN A 85 6.64 -11.23 -3.64
C ASN A 85 8.15 -11.50 -3.59
N TYR A 86 8.61 -12.07 -2.50
CA TYR A 86 9.97 -12.59 -2.35
C TYR A 86 10.02 -14.02 -2.89
N PRO A 87 10.53 -14.27 -4.10
CA PRO A 87 10.38 -15.57 -4.78
C PRO A 87 11.19 -16.69 -4.15
N HIS A 88 12.18 -16.37 -3.32
CA HIS A 88 13.00 -17.30 -2.57
C HIS A 88 12.40 -17.70 -1.21
N LEU A 89 11.34 -17.03 -0.77
CA LEU A 89 10.60 -17.33 0.45
C LEU A 89 9.33 -18.11 0.12
N ASN A 90 8.87 -18.95 1.05
CA ASN A 90 7.57 -19.59 0.95
C ASN A 90 6.42 -18.61 1.28
N VAL A 91 5.18 -19.09 1.22
CA VAL A 91 3.98 -18.26 1.48
C VAL A 91 4.00 -17.71 2.90
N PHE A 92 4.25 -18.56 3.90
CA PHE A 92 4.34 -18.14 5.30
C PHE A 92 5.39 -17.04 5.49
N GLU A 93 6.57 -17.24 4.96
CA GLU A 93 7.69 -16.32 5.09
C GLU A 93 7.42 -14.97 4.42
N ASN A 94 6.73 -14.97 3.27
CA ASN A 94 6.31 -13.74 2.59
C ASN A 94 5.36 -12.92 3.46
N VAL A 95 4.34 -13.56 4.05
CA VAL A 95 3.37 -12.89 4.94
C VAL A 95 4.02 -12.47 6.26
N ALA A 96 4.92 -13.28 6.80
CA ALA A 96 5.65 -12.99 8.05
C ALA A 96 6.69 -11.88 7.91
N PHE A 97 7.19 -11.61 6.69
CA PHE A 97 8.31 -10.70 6.46
C PHE A 97 8.15 -9.32 7.11
N PRO A 98 7.04 -8.59 6.91
CA PRO A 98 6.86 -7.27 7.52
C PRO A 98 6.78 -7.33 9.06
N LEU A 99 6.26 -8.40 9.64
CA LEU A 99 6.20 -8.58 11.09
C LEU A 99 7.60 -8.83 11.68
N LYS A 100 8.42 -9.65 11.00
CA LYS A 100 9.82 -9.88 11.35
C LYS A 100 10.64 -8.58 11.31
N GLN A 101 10.42 -7.73 10.30
CA GLN A 101 11.08 -6.42 10.22
C GLN A 101 10.73 -5.50 11.39
N ARG A 102 9.52 -5.62 11.93
CA ARG A 102 9.06 -4.89 13.13
C ARG A 102 9.47 -5.56 14.44
N LYS A 103 10.23 -6.66 14.39
CA LYS A 103 10.69 -7.44 15.56
C LYS A 103 9.53 -7.92 16.46
N VAL A 104 8.42 -8.30 15.84
CA VAL A 104 7.30 -8.94 16.53
C VAL A 104 7.73 -10.31 17.03
N ASP A 105 7.19 -10.75 18.15
CA ASP A 105 7.44 -12.07 18.73
C ASP A 105 7.02 -13.20 17.78
N ASP A 106 7.82 -14.28 17.71
CA ASP A 106 7.61 -15.38 16.77
C ASP A 106 6.26 -16.09 16.96
N GLN A 107 5.76 -16.19 18.18
CA GLN A 107 4.48 -16.81 18.45
C GLN A 107 3.34 -15.94 17.91
N LEU A 108 3.40 -14.62 18.10
CA LEU A 108 2.47 -13.68 17.52
C LEU A 108 2.53 -13.67 15.99
N ILE A 109 3.72 -13.81 15.41
CA ILE A 109 3.89 -13.93 13.95
C ILE A 109 3.12 -15.15 13.43
N ASN A 110 3.29 -16.31 14.06
CA ASN A 110 2.60 -17.54 13.67
C ASN A 110 1.07 -17.37 13.70
N ASP A 111 0.54 -16.80 14.76
CA ASP A 111 -0.89 -16.58 14.95
C ASP A 111 -1.45 -15.60 13.89
N GLU A 112 -0.77 -14.48 13.67
CA GLU A 112 -1.20 -13.45 12.72
C GLU A 112 -1.09 -13.93 11.26
N VAL A 113 -0.03 -14.68 10.90
CA VAL A 113 0.11 -15.25 9.55
C VAL A 113 -0.98 -16.28 9.28
N THR A 114 -1.22 -17.22 10.22
CA THR A 114 -2.27 -18.23 10.10
C THR A 114 -3.64 -17.59 9.94
N LYS A 115 -3.96 -16.59 10.75
CA LYS A 115 -5.20 -15.83 10.67
C LYS A 115 -5.35 -15.09 9.34
N SER A 116 -4.27 -14.46 8.86
CA SER A 116 -4.26 -13.75 7.59
C SER A 116 -4.50 -14.68 6.42
N LEU A 117 -3.77 -15.81 6.34
CA LEU A 117 -3.96 -16.80 5.28
C LEU A 117 -5.37 -17.40 5.27
N LYS A 118 -5.92 -17.69 6.43
CA LYS A 118 -7.30 -18.15 6.55
C LYS A 118 -8.31 -17.11 6.05
N SER A 119 -8.09 -15.83 6.34
CA SER A 119 -8.98 -14.75 5.93
C SER A 119 -9.10 -14.60 4.41
N VAL A 120 -8.07 -15.00 3.66
CA VAL A 120 -8.02 -14.95 2.19
C VAL A 120 -8.16 -16.32 1.53
N GLY A 121 -8.51 -17.37 2.30
CA GLY A 121 -8.74 -18.72 1.78
C GLY A 121 -7.48 -19.48 1.36
N LEU A 122 -6.33 -19.16 1.96
CA LEU A 122 -5.03 -19.81 1.70
C LEU A 122 -4.55 -20.66 2.88
N GLU A 123 -5.45 -21.12 3.75
CA GLU A 123 -5.15 -22.09 4.82
C GLU A 123 -4.55 -23.37 4.22
N GLY A 124 -3.43 -23.86 4.76
CA GLY A 124 -2.72 -25.03 4.26
C GLY A 124 -1.73 -24.75 3.11
N TYR A 125 -1.52 -23.48 2.76
CA TYR A 125 -0.56 -23.07 1.72
C TYR A 125 0.77 -22.55 2.29
N GLU A 126 0.96 -22.58 3.59
CA GLU A 126 2.05 -21.94 4.33
C GLU A 126 3.44 -22.33 3.79
N THR A 127 3.62 -23.60 3.46
CA THR A 127 4.91 -24.17 3.01
C THR A 127 5.11 -24.11 1.50
N ARG A 128 4.09 -23.72 0.73
CA ARG A 128 4.18 -23.64 -0.75
C ARG A 128 5.12 -22.53 -1.18
N LYS A 129 5.76 -22.73 -2.33
CA LYS A 129 6.52 -21.69 -3.01
C LYS A 129 5.55 -20.72 -3.70
N ILE A 130 5.94 -19.46 -3.80
CA ILE A 130 5.11 -18.43 -4.47
C ILE A 130 4.77 -18.81 -5.90
N GLN A 131 5.70 -19.45 -6.63
CA GLN A 131 5.50 -19.88 -8.03
C GLN A 131 4.43 -20.97 -8.20
N GLU A 132 4.02 -21.64 -7.12
CA GLU A 132 2.97 -22.65 -7.13
C GLU A 132 1.56 -22.04 -6.96
N LEU A 133 1.49 -20.72 -6.74
CA LEU A 133 0.24 -19.99 -6.56
C LEU A 133 -0.26 -19.41 -7.89
N SER A 134 -1.58 -19.39 -8.06
CA SER A 134 -2.20 -18.62 -9.15
C SER A 134 -1.99 -17.12 -8.97
N GLY A 135 -2.15 -16.33 -10.05
CA GLY A 135 -1.99 -14.89 -9.98
C GLY A 135 -2.84 -14.21 -8.90
N GLY A 136 -4.11 -14.60 -8.77
CA GLY A 136 -4.99 -14.06 -7.71
C GLY A 136 -4.59 -14.47 -6.29
N GLN A 137 -3.89 -15.61 -6.14
CA GLN A 137 -3.38 -16.07 -4.84
C GLN A 137 -2.06 -15.39 -4.46
N GLN A 138 -1.37 -14.76 -5.42
CA GLN A 138 -0.13 -14.03 -5.19
C GLN A 138 -0.35 -12.55 -4.79
N LEU A 139 -1.56 -12.02 -5.00
CA LEU A 139 -2.02 -10.70 -4.53
C LEU A 139 -2.48 -10.76 -3.08
#